data_839950c53e1e15386e74ff3c6461015d
#
_entry.id   839950c53e1e15386e74ff3c6461015d
#
_cell.length_a   1.000
_cell.length_b   1.000
_cell.length_c   1.000
_cell.angle_alpha   90.00
_cell.angle_beta   90.00
_cell.angle_gamma   90.00
#
_symmetry.space_group_name_H-M   'P 1'
#
loop_
_entity.id
_entity.type
_entity.pdbx_description
1 polymer ?
#
loop_
_entity_poly.entity_id
_entity_poly.type
_entity_poly.pdbx_seq_one_letter_code
_entity_poly.pdbx_strand_id
1 'polypeptide(L)'
;MYMSKITIISIVLIILGTLVAGFFILSGDDNQGGQEPVVTNPPGTGTPVVTEPVPTSEEIKLVGAGGGSIGVRNFLKDTTTVTDPSNEGYYFLGNHYPFDGSTPTELPHYIISYIADTQYFNVVLTSEPVGTSRLEAEQYLMQALDITPVQMCALNYMVSVPGYVNETLSDISLGFSFCKGSTPL
;
A
#
# COMPACT_ATOMS: atom_id res chain seq x y z
N MET A 1 -7.29 -37.32 -27.15
CA MET A 1 -6.03 -37.68 -26.45
C MET A 1 -5.99 -36.81 -25.18
N TYR A 2 -6.39 -37.37 -24.03
CA TYR A 2 -6.44 -36.63 -22.76
C TYR A 2 -5.06 -36.69 -22.10
N MET A 3 -4.38 -35.55 -22.02
CA MET A 3 -3.15 -35.45 -21.22
C MET A 3 -3.49 -35.57 -19.73
N SER A 4 -2.77 -36.44 -19.04
CA SER A 4 -2.93 -36.63 -17.58
C SER A 4 -2.64 -35.33 -16.83
N LYS A 5 -3.44 -35.02 -15.78
CA LYS A 5 -3.23 -33.85 -14.90
C LYS A 5 -1.80 -33.78 -14.34
N ILE A 6 -1.18 -34.91 -14.13
CA ILE A 6 0.21 -35.05 -13.66
C ILE A 6 1.20 -34.49 -14.69
N THR A 7 0.98 -34.74 -15.99
CA THR A 7 1.86 -34.25 -17.07
C THR A 7 1.81 -32.74 -17.19
N ILE A 8 0.64 -32.12 -16.99
CA ILE A 8 0.47 -30.66 -17.04
C ILE A 8 1.19 -29.99 -15.87
N ILE A 9 1.07 -30.53 -14.64
CA ILE A 9 1.73 -30.00 -13.44
C ILE A 9 3.27 -30.07 -13.60
N SER A 10 3.81 -31.14 -14.15
CA SER A 10 5.25 -31.27 -14.37
C SER A 10 5.79 -30.24 -15.38
N ILE A 11 5.07 -29.96 -16.44
CA ILE A 11 5.48 -28.95 -17.44
C ILE A 11 5.46 -27.54 -16.84
N VAL A 12 4.46 -27.20 -16.03
CA VAL A 12 4.35 -25.90 -15.37
C VAL A 12 5.51 -25.69 -14.38
N LEU A 13 5.88 -26.70 -13.61
CA LEU A 13 7.00 -26.63 -12.67
C LEU A 13 8.35 -26.44 -13.37
N ILE A 14 8.57 -27.05 -14.53
CA ILE A 14 9.83 -26.89 -15.30
C ILE A 14 9.92 -25.46 -15.86
N ILE A 15 8.83 -24.90 -16.36
CA ILE A 15 8.81 -23.51 -16.90
C ILE A 15 9.04 -22.48 -15.79
N LEU A 16 8.47 -22.68 -14.59
CA LEU A 16 8.71 -21.78 -13.45
C LEU A 16 10.17 -21.86 -12.98
N GLY A 17 10.78 -23.04 -12.95
CA GLY A 17 12.17 -23.24 -12.53
C GLY A 17 13.19 -22.54 -13.43
N THR A 18 12.97 -22.51 -14.74
CA THR A 18 13.87 -21.84 -15.71
C THR A 18 13.77 -20.32 -15.67
N LEU A 19 12.61 -19.76 -15.32
CA LEU A 19 12.42 -18.30 -15.16
C LEU A 19 13.16 -17.75 -13.94
N VAL A 20 13.23 -18.50 -12.84
CA VAL A 20 13.93 -18.07 -11.62
C VAL A 20 15.46 -18.11 -11.78
N ALA A 21 16.00 -19.09 -12.51
CA ALA A 21 17.44 -19.22 -12.74
C ALA A 21 18.00 -18.11 -13.66
N GLY A 22 17.19 -17.56 -14.57
CA GLY A 22 17.59 -16.48 -15.48
C GLY A 22 17.75 -15.10 -14.83
N PHE A 23 17.13 -14.88 -13.67
CA PHE A 23 17.13 -13.56 -13.02
C PHE A 23 18.38 -13.28 -12.17
N PHE A 24 19.11 -14.34 -11.76
CA PHE A 24 20.30 -14.18 -10.90
C PHE A 24 21.62 -13.90 -11.65
N ILE A 25 21.65 -13.96 -12.97
CA ILE A 25 22.91 -13.79 -13.74
C ILE A 25 23.16 -12.34 -14.19
N LEU A 26 22.19 -11.44 -14.02
CA LEU A 26 22.28 -10.05 -14.52
C LEU A 26 22.53 -8.97 -13.46
N SER A 27 22.78 -9.36 -12.21
CA SER A 27 23.16 -8.41 -11.15
C SER A 27 24.67 -8.44 -10.94
N GLY A 28 25.41 -7.85 -11.87
CA GLY A 28 26.84 -7.62 -11.73
C GLY A 28 27.09 -6.38 -10.85
N ASP A 29 27.87 -6.57 -9.81
CA ASP A 29 28.45 -5.54 -8.95
C ASP A 29 29.42 -4.66 -9.73
N ASP A 30 29.10 -3.36 -9.85
CA ASP A 30 30.09 -2.34 -10.19
C ASP A 30 30.37 -1.47 -8.95
N ASN A 31 31.34 -1.93 -8.17
CA ASN A 31 31.91 -1.21 -7.05
C ASN A 31 33.09 -0.37 -7.58
N GLN A 32 32.84 0.89 -7.99
CA GLN A 32 33.91 1.84 -8.27
C GLN A 32 34.04 2.85 -7.13
N GLY A 33 35.13 2.70 -6.38
CA GLY A 33 35.57 3.64 -5.37
C GLY A 33 35.92 5.00 -5.97
N GLY A 34 35.14 6.03 -5.64
CA GLY A 34 35.47 7.43 -5.87
C GLY A 34 36.04 8.05 -4.60
N GLN A 35 37.31 8.50 -4.66
CA GLN A 35 37.97 9.29 -3.61
C GLN A 35 37.25 10.64 -3.48
N GLU A 36 36.80 10.97 -2.27
CA GLU A 36 36.28 12.30 -1.93
C GLU A 36 37.44 13.32 -1.89
N PRO A 37 37.29 14.50 -2.51
CA PRO A 37 38.22 15.61 -2.29
C PRO A 37 37.98 16.21 -0.90
N VAL A 38 39.02 16.27 -0.12
CA VAL A 38 39.06 16.97 1.18
C VAL A 38 38.89 18.48 0.93
N VAL A 39 37.70 19.00 1.25
CA VAL A 39 37.44 20.44 1.27
C VAL A 39 37.71 20.97 2.65
N THR A 40 38.81 21.72 2.79
CA THR A 40 39.11 22.52 3.96
C THR A 40 38.18 23.73 4.00
N ASN A 41 37.25 23.76 4.95
CA ASN A 41 36.38 24.91 5.20
C ASN A 41 37.10 26.03 5.95
N PRO A 42 36.96 27.30 5.55
CA PRO A 42 37.38 28.45 6.34
C PRO A 42 36.40 28.68 7.53
N PRO A 43 36.90 29.24 8.68
CA PRO A 43 36.06 29.44 9.84
C PRO A 43 35.11 30.64 9.65
N GLY A 44 33.82 30.39 9.90
CA GLY A 44 32.87 31.43 10.25
C GLY A 44 31.81 31.80 9.24
N THR A 45 30.72 31.07 9.24
CA THR A 45 29.36 31.63 9.07
C THR A 45 28.39 30.56 9.60
N GLY A 46 27.67 30.88 10.68
CA GLY A 46 26.72 29.96 11.28
C GLY A 46 25.60 29.62 10.28
N THR A 47 25.72 28.43 9.70
CA THR A 47 24.63 27.81 8.95
C THR A 47 23.50 27.52 9.93
N PRO A 48 22.24 27.90 9.65
CA PRO A 48 21.13 27.48 10.50
C PRO A 48 21.11 25.93 10.45
N VAL A 49 21.27 25.32 11.62
CA VAL A 49 21.05 23.90 11.82
C VAL A 49 19.57 23.68 11.48
N VAL A 50 19.30 23.13 10.31
CA VAL A 50 17.99 22.59 9.99
C VAL A 50 17.83 21.41 10.94
N THR A 51 17.18 21.66 12.07
CA THR A 51 16.77 20.60 12.99
C THR A 51 15.73 19.78 12.21
N GLU A 52 16.11 18.62 11.72
CA GLU A 52 15.13 17.64 11.26
C GLU A 52 14.12 17.46 12.39
N PRO A 53 12.80 17.53 12.09
CA PRO A 53 11.80 17.32 13.11
C PRO A 53 12.05 15.97 13.76
N VAL A 54 12.30 15.99 15.07
CA VAL A 54 12.43 14.77 15.88
C VAL A 54 11.12 14.00 15.68
N PRO A 55 11.19 12.76 15.20
CA PRO A 55 9.98 11.97 15.01
C PRO A 55 9.24 11.87 16.34
N THR A 56 8.04 12.40 16.40
CA THR A 56 7.18 12.24 17.56
C THR A 56 6.91 10.76 17.74
N SER A 57 6.80 10.28 18.99
CA SER A 57 6.53 8.87 19.34
C SER A 57 5.25 8.28 18.70
N GLU A 58 4.58 9.05 17.90
CA GLU A 58 3.31 8.76 17.19
C GLU A 58 3.49 8.46 15.70
N GLU A 59 4.73 8.49 15.18
CA GLU A 59 5.03 8.18 13.78
C GLU A 59 5.51 6.73 13.63
N ILE A 60 5.01 6.04 12.59
CA ILE A 60 5.53 4.74 12.16
C ILE A 60 6.02 4.83 10.72
N LYS A 61 6.91 3.89 10.32
CA LYS A 61 7.45 3.83 8.97
C LYS A 61 6.85 2.65 8.21
N LEU A 62 6.30 2.94 7.05
CA LEU A 62 5.82 1.94 6.10
C LEU A 62 6.79 1.81 4.93
N VAL A 63 6.89 0.60 4.37
CA VAL A 63 7.62 0.35 3.12
C VAL A 63 6.66 0.56 1.96
N GLY A 64 6.98 1.50 1.09
CA GLY A 64 6.17 1.77 -0.10
C GLY A 64 6.41 0.76 -1.24
N ALA A 65 5.56 0.81 -2.25
CA ALA A 65 5.60 -0.07 -3.43
C ALA A 65 6.95 -0.04 -4.19
N GLY A 66 7.68 1.07 -4.10
CA GLY A 66 9.03 1.23 -4.67
C GLY A 66 10.17 0.85 -3.71
N GLY A 67 9.89 0.27 -2.55
CA GLY A 67 10.89 -0.08 -1.53
C GLY A 67 11.37 1.10 -0.68
N GLY A 68 10.89 2.32 -0.93
CA GLY A 68 11.18 3.50 -0.11
C GLY A 68 10.42 3.47 1.21
N SER A 69 10.93 4.22 2.22
CA SER A 69 10.24 4.37 3.52
C SER A 69 9.35 5.61 3.52
N ILE A 70 8.13 5.46 4.02
CA ILE A 70 7.13 6.52 4.16
C ILE A 70 6.82 6.66 5.64
N GLY A 71 7.10 7.84 6.23
CA GLY A 71 6.66 8.18 7.58
C GLY A 71 5.17 8.47 7.57
N VAL A 72 4.42 7.85 8.47
CA VAL A 72 2.98 8.06 8.63
C VAL A 72 2.63 8.16 10.11
N ARG A 73 1.57 8.85 10.43
CA ARG A 73 1.00 8.87 11.79
C ARG A 73 0.70 7.43 12.22
N ASN A 74 0.88 7.11 13.49
CA ASN A 74 0.60 5.77 14.03
C ASN A 74 -0.92 5.55 14.16
N PHE A 75 -1.55 5.28 13.03
CA PHE A 75 -2.97 5.01 12.91
C PHE A 75 -3.44 3.76 13.67
N LEU A 76 -2.52 2.84 14.00
CA LEU A 76 -2.84 1.62 14.76
C LEU A 76 -3.28 1.93 16.20
N LYS A 77 -3.01 3.15 16.70
CA LYS A 77 -3.44 3.63 18.01
C LYS A 77 -4.74 4.44 17.97
N ASP A 78 -5.29 4.68 16.79
CA ASP A 78 -6.52 5.44 16.68
C ASP A 78 -7.71 4.66 17.25
N THR A 79 -8.63 5.36 17.88
CA THR A 79 -9.87 4.78 18.41
C THR A 79 -10.81 4.25 17.31
N THR A 80 -10.62 4.72 16.08
CA THR A 80 -11.37 4.28 14.89
C THR A 80 -10.71 3.12 14.17
N THR A 81 -9.50 2.71 14.59
CA THR A 81 -8.83 1.52 14.06
C THR A 81 -9.25 0.30 14.87
N VAL A 82 -9.79 -0.70 14.20
CA VAL A 82 -10.31 -1.91 14.82
C VAL A 82 -9.53 -3.13 14.31
N THR A 83 -9.04 -3.96 15.24
CA THR A 83 -8.36 -5.21 14.89
C THR A 83 -9.41 -6.26 14.50
N ASP A 84 -9.17 -7.01 13.43
CA ASP A 84 -9.97 -8.18 13.07
C ASP A 84 -9.79 -9.27 14.13
N PRO A 85 -10.84 -9.69 14.84
CA PRO A 85 -10.71 -10.69 15.90
C PRO A 85 -10.39 -12.10 15.39
N SER A 86 -10.55 -12.34 14.09
CA SER A 86 -10.32 -13.64 13.45
C SER A 86 -8.98 -13.72 12.72
N ASN A 87 -8.33 -12.57 12.45
CA ASN A 87 -7.11 -12.49 11.66
C ASN A 87 -6.09 -11.57 12.33
N GLU A 88 -5.06 -12.15 12.92
CA GLU A 88 -3.96 -11.39 13.51
C GLU A 88 -3.25 -10.57 12.43
N GLY A 89 -2.91 -9.33 12.76
CA GLY A 89 -2.26 -8.40 11.82
C GLY A 89 -3.19 -7.73 10.80
N TYR A 90 -4.51 -7.98 10.88
CA TYR A 90 -5.52 -7.30 10.08
C TYR A 90 -6.19 -6.18 10.89
N TYR A 91 -6.24 -5.00 10.29
CA TYR A 91 -6.82 -3.80 10.91
C TYR A 91 -7.78 -3.14 9.94
N PHE A 92 -8.93 -2.67 10.44
CA PHE A 92 -9.86 -1.83 9.70
C PHE A 92 -9.71 -0.37 10.15
N LEU A 93 -9.62 0.52 9.20
CA LEU A 93 -9.49 1.96 9.43
C LEU A 93 -10.86 2.62 9.16
N GLY A 94 -11.52 3.09 10.21
CA GLY A 94 -12.82 3.73 10.11
C GLY A 94 -13.96 2.73 9.97
N ASN A 95 -14.41 2.49 8.76
CA ASN A 95 -15.57 1.66 8.48
C ASN A 95 -15.24 0.18 8.35
N HIS A 96 -16.08 -0.68 8.89
CA HIS A 96 -16.03 -2.13 8.69
C HIS A 96 -17.42 -2.75 8.88
N TYR A 97 -17.61 -3.97 8.39
CA TYR A 97 -18.81 -4.74 8.71
C TYR A 97 -18.73 -5.29 10.14
N PRO A 98 -19.88 -5.44 10.84
CA PRO A 98 -19.91 -6.08 12.15
C PRO A 98 -19.32 -7.49 12.11
N PHE A 99 -18.44 -7.82 13.07
CA PHE A 99 -17.78 -9.14 13.13
C PHE A 99 -18.72 -10.25 13.60
N ASP A 100 -19.85 -9.91 14.20
CA ASP A 100 -20.88 -10.86 14.64
C ASP A 100 -21.79 -11.34 13.50
N GLY A 101 -21.56 -10.87 12.28
CA GLY A 101 -22.34 -11.21 11.10
C GLY A 101 -23.69 -10.49 11.00
N SER A 102 -23.98 -9.56 11.90
CA SER A 102 -25.18 -8.73 11.81
C SER A 102 -25.12 -7.81 10.59
N THR A 103 -26.28 -7.49 10.01
CA THR A 103 -26.36 -6.52 8.92
C THR A 103 -26.29 -5.12 9.48
N PRO A 104 -25.38 -4.26 9.04
CA PRO A 104 -25.32 -2.88 9.48
C PRO A 104 -26.61 -2.12 9.05
N THR A 105 -27.03 -1.18 9.87
CA THR A 105 -28.20 -0.35 9.56
C THR A 105 -27.96 0.53 8.33
N GLU A 106 -26.72 0.94 8.13
CA GLU A 106 -26.26 1.73 6.97
C GLU A 106 -24.98 1.09 6.43
N LEU A 107 -24.95 0.87 5.14
CA LEU A 107 -23.76 0.32 4.48
C LEU A 107 -22.71 1.43 4.35
N PRO A 108 -21.47 1.18 4.73
CA PRO A 108 -20.40 2.16 4.52
C PRO A 108 -20.17 2.36 3.02
N HIS A 109 -19.78 3.57 2.59
CA HIS A 109 -19.44 3.83 1.20
C HIS A 109 -18.13 3.18 0.79
N TYR A 110 -17.25 2.93 1.74
CA TYR A 110 -15.97 2.25 1.54
C TYR A 110 -15.55 1.52 2.81
N ILE A 111 -14.66 0.56 2.64
CA ILE A 111 -13.96 -0.14 3.72
C ILE A 111 -12.47 -0.07 3.44
N ILE A 112 -11.67 0.27 4.44
CA ILE A 112 -10.22 0.28 4.36
C ILE A 112 -9.67 -0.74 5.35
N SER A 113 -8.93 -1.72 4.85
CA SER A 113 -8.17 -2.65 5.68
C SER A 113 -6.67 -2.50 5.47
N TYR A 114 -5.92 -2.73 6.54
CA TYR A 114 -4.46 -2.74 6.54
C TYR A 114 -3.96 -4.11 6.99
N ILE A 115 -3.02 -4.67 6.25
CA ILE A 115 -2.38 -5.96 6.52
C ILE A 115 -0.95 -5.67 6.96
N ALA A 116 -0.65 -5.92 8.24
CA ALA A 116 0.62 -5.50 8.85
C ALA A 116 1.84 -6.22 8.25
N ASP A 117 1.76 -7.53 7.98
CA ASP A 117 2.85 -8.34 7.47
C ASP A 117 3.38 -7.86 6.11
N THR A 118 2.48 -7.40 5.25
CA THR A 118 2.80 -6.91 3.91
C THR A 118 2.78 -5.39 3.81
N GLN A 119 2.38 -4.71 4.89
CA GLN A 119 2.17 -3.25 4.93
C GLN A 119 1.27 -2.76 3.79
N TYR A 120 0.18 -3.48 3.58
CA TYR A 120 -0.70 -3.34 2.42
C TYR A 120 -2.05 -2.78 2.81
N PHE A 121 -2.52 -1.77 2.06
CA PHE A 121 -3.85 -1.21 2.21
C PHE A 121 -4.79 -1.77 1.14
N ASN A 122 -5.91 -2.33 1.56
CA ASN A 122 -6.98 -2.72 0.68
C ASN A 122 -8.17 -1.78 0.88
N VAL A 123 -8.50 -1.02 -0.17
CA VAL A 123 -9.62 -0.07 -0.18
C VAL A 123 -10.72 -0.67 -1.05
N VAL A 124 -11.85 -0.99 -0.44
CA VAL A 124 -13.02 -1.57 -1.11
C VAL A 124 -14.12 -0.52 -1.16
N LEU A 125 -14.54 -0.11 -2.35
CA LEU A 125 -15.63 0.83 -2.57
C LEU A 125 -16.95 0.06 -2.64
N THR A 126 -17.84 0.33 -1.70
CA THR A 126 -19.00 -0.52 -1.39
C THR A 126 -20.33 0.09 -1.82
N SER A 127 -20.32 1.30 -2.41
CA SER A 127 -21.54 1.95 -2.89
C SER A 127 -21.31 2.79 -4.15
N GLU A 128 -22.36 3.00 -4.90
CA GLU A 128 -22.46 3.98 -5.97
C GLU A 128 -22.82 5.38 -5.41
N PRO A 129 -22.39 6.48 -6.02
CA PRO A 129 -21.48 6.55 -7.17
C PRO A 129 -20.03 6.19 -6.77
N VAL A 130 -19.40 5.26 -7.49
CA VAL A 130 -18.05 4.76 -7.18
C VAL A 130 -17.01 5.88 -7.07
N GLY A 131 -17.13 6.92 -7.92
CA GLY A 131 -16.24 8.08 -7.87
C GLY A 131 -16.33 8.85 -6.56
N THR A 132 -17.53 9.01 -6.00
CA THR A 132 -17.75 9.67 -4.69
C THR A 132 -17.16 8.82 -3.57
N SER A 133 -17.47 7.52 -3.53
CA SER A 133 -16.93 6.59 -2.54
C SER A 133 -15.40 6.56 -2.56
N ARG A 134 -14.77 6.64 -3.75
CA ARG A 134 -13.32 6.72 -3.89
C ARG A 134 -12.75 8.01 -3.28
N LEU A 135 -13.35 9.16 -3.58
CA LEU A 135 -12.89 10.44 -3.03
C LEU A 135 -13.00 10.49 -1.50
N GLU A 136 -14.08 9.96 -0.94
CA GLU A 136 -14.26 9.86 0.51
C GLU A 136 -13.19 8.96 1.15
N ALA A 137 -12.92 7.78 0.57
CA ALA A 137 -11.88 6.87 1.02
C ALA A 137 -10.47 7.50 0.95
N GLU A 138 -10.18 8.22 -0.13
CA GLU A 138 -8.91 8.94 -0.33
C GLU A 138 -8.70 10.02 0.75
N GLN A 139 -9.72 10.84 0.98
CA GLN A 139 -9.67 11.89 2.00
C GLN A 139 -9.49 11.31 3.40
N TYR A 140 -10.26 10.27 3.73
CA TYR A 140 -10.14 9.61 5.01
C TYR A 140 -8.74 9.03 5.21
N LEU A 141 -8.22 8.27 4.24
CA LEU A 141 -6.92 7.61 4.36
C LEU A 141 -5.77 8.62 4.47
N MET A 142 -5.80 9.71 3.70
CA MET A 142 -4.82 10.80 3.83
C MET A 142 -4.82 11.41 5.24
N GLN A 143 -6.00 11.66 5.80
CA GLN A 143 -6.14 12.20 7.16
C GLN A 143 -5.70 11.19 8.23
N ALA A 144 -6.09 9.92 8.07
CA ALA A 144 -5.76 8.87 9.02
C ALA A 144 -4.25 8.64 9.10
N LEU A 145 -3.54 8.73 7.99
CA LEU A 145 -2.09 8.52 7.92
C LEU A 145 -1.27 9.81 8.08
N ASP A 146 -1.91 10.98 8.01
CA ASP A 146 -1.28 12.31 7.97
C ASP A 146 -0.24 12.43 6.85
N ILE A 147 -0.65 12.09 5.62
CA ILE A 147 0.22 12.07 4.45
C ILE A 147 -0.32 12.89 3.29
N THR A 148 0.59 13.26 2.41
CA THR A 148 0.29 13.96 1.16
C THR A 148 -0.19 13.00 0.05
N PRO A 149 -0.88 13.49 -1.01
CA PRO A 149 -1.23 12.69 -2.17
C PRO A 149 -0.03 11.96 -2.81
N VAL A 150 1.14 12.60 -2.85
CA VAL A 150 2.36 12.00 -3.40
C VAL A 150 2.82 10.80 -2.57
N GLN A 151 2.81 10.92 -1.25
CA GLN A 151 3.16 9.81 -0.34
C GLN A 151 2.12 8.68 -0.43
N MET A 152 0.83 9.02 -0.57
CA MET A 152 -0.24 8.05 -0.72
C MET A 152 -0.08 7.19 -1.99
N CYS A 153 0.37 7.79 -3.10
CA CYS A 153 0.68 7.05 -4.33
C CYS A 153 1.88 6.10 -4.21
N ALA A 154 2.72 6.28 -3.20
CA ALA A 154 3.86 5.41 -2.94
C ALA A 154 3.54 4.25 -1.99
N LEU A 155 2.36 4.19 -1.37
CA LEU A 155 1.92 3.08 -0.52
C LEU A 155 1.79 1.78 -1.32
N ASN A 156 1.82 0.64 -0.61
CA ASN A 156 1.34 -0.63 -1.15
C ASN A 156 -0.17 -0.68 -0.99
N TYR A 157 -0.92 -0.61 -2.07
CA TYR A 157 -2.38 -0.55 -1.99
C TYR A 157 -3.10 -1.13 -3.21
N MET A 158 -4.38 -1.41 -3.03
CA MET A 158 -5.35 -1.66 -4.09
C MET A 158 -6.64 -0.90 -3.80
N VAL A 159 -7.26 -0.35 -4.84
CA VAL A 159 -8.62 0.20 -4.78
C VAL A 159 -9.50 -0.65 -5.67
N SER A 160 -10.50 -1.29 -5.11
CA SER A 160 -11.36 -2.26 -5.79
C SER A 160 -12.84 -1.96 -5.58
N VAL A 161 -13.66 -2.50 -6.48
CA VAL A 161 -15.13 -2.43 -6.42
C VAL A 161 -15.67 -3.84 -6.50
N PRO A 162 -16.50 -4.30 -5.54
CA PRO A 162 -17.16 -5.59 -5.65
C PRO A 162 -18.16 -5.64 -6.82
N GLY A 163 -18.31 -6.80 -7.46
CA GLY A 163 -19.22 -6.98 -8.60
C GLY A 163 -20.68 -6.65 -8.30
N TYR A 164 -21.12 -6.81 -7.05
CA TYR A 164 -22.48 -6.43 -6.65
C TYR A 164 -22.70 -4.90 -6.57
N VAL A 165 -21.61 -4.10 -6.52
CA VAL A 165 -21.67 -2.64 -6.58
C VAL A 165 -21.59 -2.18 -8.03
N ASN A 166 -20.58 -2.66 -8.77
CA ASN A 166 -20.40 -2.32 -10.18
C ASN A 166 -19.67 -3.45 -10.91
N GLU A 167 -20.39 -4.20 -11.73
CA GLU A 167 -19.87 -5.37 -12.45
C GLU A 167 -18.73 -4.99 -13.42
N THR A 168 -18.84 -3.84 -14.08
CA THR A 168 -17.84 -3.39 -15.07
C THR A 168 -16.50 -3.04 -14.45
N LEU A 169 -16.49 -2.61 -13.18
CA LEU A 169 -15.29 -2.17 -12.47
C LEU A 169 -14.72 -3.24 -11.53
N SER A 170 -15.36 -4.41 -11.41
CA SER A 170 -15.02 -5.39 -10.36
C SER A 170 -13.67 -6.09 -10.54
N ASP A 171 -13.20 -6.22 -11.78
CA ASP A 171 -11.97 -6.98 -12.09
C ASP A 171 -10.73 -6.09 -12.27
N ILE A 172 -10.85 -4.78 -11.98
CA ILE A 172 -9.76 -3.83 -12.17
C ILE A 172 -9.38 -3.14 -10.87
N SER A 173 -8.09 -2.84 -10.71
CA SER A 173 -7.63 -1.93 -9.66
C SER A 173 -7.79 -0.50 -10.15
N LEU A 174 -8.63 0.28 -9.47
CA LEU A 174 -8.93 1.66 -9.89
C LEU A 174 -7.76 2.63 -9.62
N GLY A 175 -6.97 2.35 -8.59
CA GLY A 175 -5.99 3.29 -8.06
C GLY A 175 -6.63 4.50 -7.37
N PHE A 176 -5.83 5.31 -6.68
CA PHE A 176 -6.28 6.61 -6.16
C PHE A 176 -6.38 7.62 -7.30
N SER A 177 -7.39 8.47 -7.30
CA SER A 177 -7.78 9.34 -8.43
C SER A 177 -6.65 10.26 -8.90
N PHE A 178 -5.79 10.70 -8.00
CA PHE A 178 -4.66 11.59 -8.25
C PHE A 178 -3.35 10.85 -8.56
N CYS A 179 -3.31 9.51 -8.51
CA CYS A 179 -2.12 8.74 -8.81
C CYS A 179 -2.01 8.42 -10.30
N LYS A 180 -0.77 8.40 -10.80
CA LYS A 180 -0.51 8.03 -12.20
C LYS A 180 -0.98 6.59 -12.46
N GLY A 181 -1.77 6.41 -13.52
CA GLY A 181 -2.30 5.10 -13.92
C GLY A 181 -3.63 4.75 -13.24
N SER A 182 -4.24 5.66 -12.49
CA SER A 182 -5.59 5.48 -11.99
C SER A 182 -6.61 5.40 -13.11
N THR A 183 -7.68 4.62 -12.89
CA THR A 183 -8.83 4.53 -13.79
C THR A 183 -9.71 5.76 -13.62
N PRO A 184 -10.02 6.54 -14.67
CA PRO A 184 -11.02 7.61 -14.63
C PRO A 184 -12.41 7.04 -14.30
N LEU A 185 -13.19 7.78 -13.49
CA LEU A 185 -14.58 7.44 -13.13
C LEU A 185 -15.50 8.59 -13.45
#